data_d786ff7d80aa45ab1dd570e243c18601
#
_entry.id   d786ff7d80aa45ab1dd570e243c18601
#
_cell.length_a   1.000
_cell.length_b   1.000
_cell.length_c   1.000
_cell.angle_alpha   90.00
_cell.angle_beta   90.00
_cell.angle_gamma   90.00
#
_symmetry.space_group_name_H-M   'P 1'
#
loop_
_entity.id
_entity.type
_entity.pdbx_description
1 polymer ?
#
loop_
_entity_poly.entity_id
_entity_poly.type
_entity_poly.pdbx_seq_one_letter_code
_entity_poly.pdbx_strand_id
1 'polypeptide(L)'
;MERELRTARGAVTVRAAREDEAVALRALRLEALADAPVAFAADYERTEAEGSEVWVERIRRNEAENEGVICIAATDDGLVGMTGLYRGHWPKTQHSAGIWGVYVTPVWRGLGIADALLTACLDWARERGVTIAKLGVVTTNTPAIRCYARCGFQVYGLEPKVIYYGGVFYDELLMARAV
;
A
#
# COMPACT_ATOMS: atom_id res chain seq x y z
N MET A 1 16.23 1.53 4.57
CA MET A 1 14.75 1.60 4.60
C MET A 1 14.10 0.77 5.73
N GLU A 2 14.86 0.08 6.57
CA GLU A 2 14.33 -0.64 7.74
C GLU A 2 14.16 0.33 8.92
N ARG A 3 12.99 0.27 9.60
CA ARG A 3 12.65 1.11 10.75
C ARG A 3 11.95 0.30 11.82
N GLU A 4 12.33 0.47 13.06
CA GLU A 4 11.60 -0.04 14.21
C GLU A 4 10.61 1.02 14.71
N LEU A 5 9.34 0.63 14.88
CA LEU A 5 8.29 1.42 15.49
C LEU A 5 7.88 0.76 16.81
N ARG A 6 8.01 1.49 17.91
CA ARG A 6 7.52 1.04 19.22
C ARG A 6 6.08 1.49 19.41
N THR A 7 5.18 0.55 19.56
CA THR A 7 3.76 0.79 19.76
C THR A 7 3.30 0.34 21.14
N ALA A 8 2.09 0.72 21.52
CA ALA A 8 1.48 0.22 22.77
C ALA A 8 1.25 -1.31 22.78
N ARG A 9 1.38 -1.99 21.61
CA ARG A 9 1.21 -3.44 21.45
C ARG A 9 2.53 -4.19 21.25
N GLY A 10 3.65 -3.50 21.22
CA GLY A 10 4.97 -4.08 21.00
C GLY A 10 5.71 -3.43 19.84
N ALA A 11 6.87 -3.99 19.51
CA ALA A 11 7.71 -3.54 18.43
C ALA A 11 7.15 -3.99 17.08
N VAL A 12 7.26 -3.12 16.08
CA VAL A 12 6.90 -3.40 14.69
C VAL A 12 8.05 -2.95 13.81
N THR A 13 8.55 -3.85 12.97
CA THR A 13 9.57 -3.53 11.97
C THR A 13 8.92 -3.21 10.64
N VAL A 14 9.18 -2.01 10.11
CA VAL A 14 8.74 -1.59 8.77
C VAL A 14 9.92 -1.66 7.82
N ARG A 15 9.78 -2.43 6.73
CA ARG A 15 10.84 -2.66 5.74
C ARG A 15 10.27 -3.14 4.40
N ALA A 16 11.12 -3.31 3.40
CA ALA A 16 10.74 -3.99 2.16
C ALA A 16 10.42 -5.47 2.44
N ALA A 17 9.45 -5.99 1.71
CA ALA A 17 9.11 -7.41 1.72
C ALA A 17 10.23 -8.24 1.07
N ARG A 18 10.40 -9.50 1.51
CA ARG A 18 11.33 -10.48 0.99
C ARG A 18 10.59 -11.58 0.23
N GLU A 19 11.26 -12.27 -0.68
CA GLU A 19 10.64 -13.34 -1.48
C GLU A 19 10.10 -14.49 -0.61
N ASP A 20 10.79 -14.83 0.48
CA ASP A 20 10.37 -15.88 1.42
C ASP A 20 9.09 -15.52 2.22
N GLU A 21 8.68 -14.25 2.19
CA GLU A 21 7.46 -13.76 2.83
C GLU A 21 6.24 -13.75 1.90
N ALA A 22 6.37 -14.18 0.65
CA ALA A 22 5.31 -14.13 -0.37
C ALA A 22 4.00 -14.82 0.08
N VAL A 23 4.10 -15.93 0.80
CA VAL A 23 2.94 -16.66 1.35
C VAL A 23 2.22 -15.82 2.40
N ALA A 24 2.96 -15.25 3.36
CA ALA A 24 2.39 -14.40 4.41
C ALA A 24 1.82 -13.09 3.83
N LEU A 25 2.50 -12.51 2.84
CA LEU A 25 2.06 -11.31 2.16
C LEU A 25 0.76 -11.53 1.38
N ARG A 26 0.63 -12.70 0.70
CA ARG A 26 -0.61 -13.11 0.06
C ARG A 26 -1.75 -13.28 1.06
N ALA A 27 -1.49 -13.94 2.18
CA ALA A 27 -2.50 -14.11 3.23
C ALA A 27 -2.99 -12.76 3.78
N LEU A 28 -2.07 -11.84 4.07
CA LEU A 28 -2.39 -10.48 4.51
C LEU A 28 -3.18 -9.69 3.44
N ARG A 29 -2.87 -9.90 2.16
CA ARG A 29 -3.65 -9.29 1.06
C ARG A 29 -5.07 -9.81 1.00
N LEU A 30 -5.29 -11.11 1.15
CA LEU A 30 -6.62 -11.71 1.20
C LEU A 30 -7.41 -11.22 2.40
N GLU A 31 -6.77 -11.11 3.58
CA GLU A 31 -7.38 -10.48 4.76
C GLU A 31 -7.84 -9.05 4.45
N ALA A 32 -7.00 -8.25 3.80
CA ALA A 32 -7.32 -6.88 3.42
C ALA A 32 -8.55 -6.78 2.50
N LEU A 33 -8.64 -7.67 1.51
CA LEU A 33 -9.77 -7.71 0.56
C LEU A 33 -11.07 -8.15 1.22
N ALA A 34 -10.99 -9.08 2.18
CA ALA A 34 -12.15 -9.54 2.94
C ALA A 34 -12.64 -8.49 3.97
N ASP A 35 -11.70 -7.83 4.66
CA ASP A 35 -11.99 -6.84 5.71
C ASP A 35 -12.53 -5.50 5.14
N ALA A 36 -12.05 -5.10 3.97
CA ALA A 36 -12.40 -3.82 3.37
C ALA A 36 -12.62 -3.92 1.84
N PRO A 37 -13.64 -4.67 1.37
CA PRO A 37 -13.81 -5.01 -0.04
C PRO A 37 -13.98 -3.77 -0.95
N VAL A 38 -14.53 -2.68 -0.44
CA VAL A 38 -14.70 -1.42 -1.21
C VAL A 38 -13.47 -0.52 -1.20
N ALA A 39 -12.43 -0.86 -0.44
CA ALA A 39 -11.21 -0.06 -0.38
C ALA A 39 -10.19 -0.42 -1.48
N PHE A 40 -10.44 -1.48 -2.23
CA PHE A 40 -9.50 -2.01 -3.19
C PHE A 40 -10.20 -2.39 -4.50
N ALA A 41 -9.61 -2.04 -5.64
CA ALA A 41 -10.11 -2.46 -6.95
C ALA A 41 -9.84 -3.95 -7.25
N ALA A 42 -8.95 -4.61 -6.51
CA ALA A 42 -8.68 -6.03 -6.68
C ALA A 42 -9.80 -6.88 -6.07
N ASP A 43 -10.13 -7.95 -6.74
CA ASP A 43 -11.17 -8.91 -6.35
C ASP A 43 -10.59 -10.03 -5.48
N TYR A 44 -11.36 -10.47 -4.45
CA TYR A 44 -10.94 -11.50 -3.51
C TYR A 44 -10.76 -12.86 -4.19
N GLU A 45 -11.79 -13.34 -4.90
CA GLU A 45 -11.80 -14.68 -5.51
C GLU A 45 -10.67 -14.81 -6.55
N ARG A 46 -10.47 -13.75 -7.35
CA ARG A 46 -9.36 -13.72 -8.31
C ARG A 46 -8.00 -13.74 -7.61
N THR A 47 -7.81 -12.96 -6.55
CA THR A 47 -6.56 -12.93 -5.79
C THR A 47 -6.32 -14.25 -5.05
N GLU A 48 -7.39 -14.90 -4.57
CA GLU A 48 -7.31 -16.22 -3.94
C GLU A 48 -6.94 -17.32 -4.95
N ALA A 49 -7.42 -17.22 -6.19
CA ALA A 49 -7.05 -18.17 -7.25
C ALA A 49 -5.59 -18.01 -7.71
N GLU A 50 -4.96 -16.86 -7.49
CA GLU A 50 -3.53 -16.62 -7.75
C GLU A 50 -2.69 -17.27 -6.64
N GLY A 51 -1.64 -18.00 -7.02
CA GLY A 51 -0.67 -18.58 -6.07
C GLY A 51 0.25 -17.52 -5.45
N SER A 52 1.04 -17.95 -4.48
CA SER A 52 2.07 -17.09 -3.86
C SER A 52 3.21 -16.73 -4.82
N GLU A 53 3.36 -17.49 -5.91
CA GLU A 53 4.38 -17.27 -6.97
C GLU A 53 4.24 -15.89 -7.61
N VAL A 54 3.02 -15.37 -7.73
CA VAL A 54 2.75 -14.02 -8.25
C VAL A 54 3.39 -12.96 -7.34
N TRP A 55 3.41 -13.19 -6.03
CA TRP A 55 4.02 -12.29 -5.06
C TRP A 55 5.55 -12.39 -5.08
N VAL A 56 6.11 -13.60 -5.21
CA VAL A 56 7.55 -13.80 -5.39
C VAL A 56 8.02 -13.04 -6.62
N GLU A 57 7.37 -13.24 -7.76
CA GLU A 57 7.73 -12.58 -9.02
C GLU A 57 7.59 -11.04 -8.93
N ARG A 58 6.55 -10.56 -8.28
CA ARG A 58 6.34 -9.11 -8.07
C ARG A 58 7.45 -8.50 -7.21
N ILE A 59 7.85 -9.15 -6.11
CA ILE A 59 8.93 -8.68 -5.24
C ILE A 59 10.24 -8.65 -6.04
N ARG A 60 10.57 -9.77 -6.72
CA ARG A 60 11.80 -9.91 -7.53
C ARG A 60 11.88 -8.86 -8.63
N ARG A 61 10.81 -8.70 -9.41
CA ARG A 61 10.76 -7.71 -10.48
C ARG A 61 10.92 -6.29 -9.97
N ASN A 62 10.22 -5.94 -8.90
CA ASN A 62 10.34 -4.62 -8.28
C ASN A 62 11.79 -4.28 -7.89
N GLU A 63 12.52 -5.26 -7.36
CA GLU A 63 13.92 -5.10 -6.99
C GLU A 63 14.83 -5.02 -8.22
N ALA A 64 14.70 -5.97 -9.15
CA ALA A 64 15.56 -6.07 -10.34
C ALA A 64 15.40 -4.90 -11.31
N GLU A 65 14.17 -4.47 -11.57
CA GLU A 65 13.83 -3.43 -12.55
C GLU A 65 13.70 -2.03 -11.93
N ASN A 66 13.78 -1.94 -10.61
CA ASN A 66 13.66 -0.68 -9.88
C ASN A 66 12.31 0.04 -10.16
N GLU A 67 11.27 -0.76 -10.41
CA GLU A 67 9.94 -0.28 -10.81
C GLU A 67 8.99 -0.05 -9.63
N GLY A 68 9.36 -0.51 -8.43
CA GLY A 68 8.50 -0.37 -7.27
C GLY A 68 9.09 -0.97 -6.01
N VAL A 69 8.28 -0.99 -4.98
CA VAL A 69 8.58 -1.64 -3.70
C VAL A 69 7.28 -2.11 -3.04
N ILE A 70 7.34 -3.21 -2.33
CA ILE A 70 6.32 -3.61 -1.37
C ILE A 70 6.94 -3.44 0.01
N CYS A 71 6.35 -2.57 0.82
CA CYS A 71 6.72 -2.38 2.22
C CYS A 71 5.76 -3.18 3.10
N ILE A 72 6.31 -3.80 4.13
CA ILE A 72 5.56 -4.56 5.13
C ILE A 72 5.83 -4.01 6.54
N ALA A 73 4.87 -4.24 7.41
CA ALA A 73 5.00 -4.07 8.85
C ALA A 73 4.95 -5.45 9.49
N ALA A 74 6.03 -5.86 10.14
CA ALA A 74 6.20 -7.18 10.73
C ALA A 74 6.38 -7.10 12.24
N THR A 75 5.84 -8.09 12.95
CA THR A 75 6.08 -8.38 14.36
C THR A 75 6.72 -9.76 14.48
N ASP A 76 7.06 -10.19 15.70
CA ASP A 76 7.53 -11.56 15.94
C ASP A 76 6.47 -12.62 15.56
N ASP A 77 5.18 -12.25 15.58
CA ASP A 77 4.06 -13.14 15.28
C ASP A 77 3.66 -13.16 13.80
N GLY A 78 4.20 -12.27 12.95
CA GLY A 78 3.93 -12.19 11.53
C GLY A 78 3.67 -10.80 10.97
N LEU A 79 3.12 -10.74 9.76
CA LEU A 79 2.84 -9.48 9.07
C LEU A 79 1.53 -8.85 9.59
N VAL A 80 1.59 -7.57 9.92
CA VAL A 80 0.46 -6.80 10.45
C VAL A 80 0.05 -5.61 9.57
N GLY A 81 0.79 -5.35 8.50
CA GLY A 81 0.47 -4.31 7.55
C GLY A 81 1.30 -4.39 6.28
N MET A 82 0.78 -3.80 5.22
CA MET A 82 1.45 -3.71 3.92
C MET A 82 1.08 -2.45 3.16
N THR A 83 1.92 -2.06 2.23
CA THR A 83 1.62 -1.13 1.15
C THR A 83 2.58 -1.37 -0.01
N GLY A 84 2.17 -1.03 -1.22
CA GLY A 84 3.02 -1.06 -2.38
C GLY A 84 3.16 0.32 -3.02
N LEU A 85 4.26 0.50 -3.71
CA LEU A 85 4.50 1.63 -4.59
C LEU A 85 5.01 1.12 -5.92
N TYR A 86 4.46 1.64 -7.02
CA TYR A 86 5.01 1.46 -8.35
C TYR A 86 5.46 2.80 -8.91
N ARG A 87 6.56 2.79 -9.66
CA ARG A 87 7.12 3.93 -10.36
C ARG A 87 6.64 3.94 -11.81
N GLY A 88 6.51 5.10 -12.41
CA GLY A 88 6.18 5.18 -13.83
C GLY A 88 7.23 4.47 -14.70
N HIS A 89 6.78 3.58 -15.59
CA HIS A 89 7.64 2.73 -16.41
C HIS A 89 8.37 3.53 -17.52
N TRP A 90 7.69 4.51 -18.14
CA TRP A 90 8.27 5.27 -19.25
C TRP A 90 9.18 6.40 -18.77
N PRO A 91 10.24 6.75 -19.50
CA PRO A 91 11.16 7.83 -19.12
C PRO A 91 10.46 9.14 -18.75
N LYS A 92 9.36 9.48 -19.43
CA LYS A 92 8.56 10.68 -19.18
C LYS A 92 7.67 10.59 -17.94
N THR A 93 7.53 9.42 -17.32
CA THR A 93 6.68 9.17 -16.14
C THR A 93 7.47 8.70 -14.93
N GLN A 94 8.77 8.41 -15.05
CA GLN A 94 9.60 7.89 -13.98
C GLN A 94 9.74 8.82 -12.76
N HIS A 95 9.41 10.10 -12.91
CA HIS A 95 9.34 11.07 -11.83
C HIS A 95 8.08 10.93 -10.96
N SER A 96 7.12 10.09 -11.36
CA SER A 96 5.83 9.88 -10.71
C SER A 96 5.70 8.45 -10.21
N ALA A 97 5.09 8.28 -9.05
CA ALA A 97 4.78 6.96 -8.48
C ALA A 97 3.33 6.87 -8.01
N GLY A 98 2.77 5.67 -8.04
CA GLY A 98 1.47 5.34 -7.48
C GLY A 98 1.60 4.47 -6.23
N ILE A 99 0.91 4.80 -5.16
CA ILE A 99 0.79 3.99 -3.95
C ILE A 99 -0.49 3.16 -4.05
N TRP A 100 -0.40 1.91 -3.63
CA TRP A 100 -1.52 0.97 -3.65
C TRP A 100 -1.49 0.06 -2.43
N GLY A 101 -2.64 -0.55 -2.10
CA GLY A 101 -2.71 -1.65 -1.16
C GLY A 101 -2.34 -1.29 0.28
N VAL A 102 -2.59 -0.06 0.72
CA VAL A 102 -2.34 0.34 2.11
C VAL A 102 -3.31 -0.40 3.03
N TYR A 103 -2.77 -1.26 3.87
CA TYR A 103 -3.55 -2.04 4.82
C TYR A 103 -2.80 -2.24 6.14
N VAL A 104 -3.55 -2.22 7.23
CA VAL A 104 -3.11 -2.60 8.57
C VAL A 104 -4.21 -3.45 9.18
N THR A 105 -3.86 -4.60 9.75
CA THR A 105 -4.81 -5.51 10.40
C THR A 105 -5.57 -4.78 11.52
N PRO A 106 -6.86 -5.08 11.74
CA PRO A 106 -7.74 -4.28 12.62
C PRO A 106 -7.16 -4.01 14.01
N VAL A 107 -6.57 -5.04 14.63
CA VAL A 107 -6.03 -4.94 15.99
C VAL A 107 -4.79 -4.05 16.12
N TRP A 108 -4.12 -3.74 15.00
CA TRP A 108 -2.91 -2.91 14.93
C TRP A 108 -3.18 -1.49 14.39
N ARG A 109 -4.44 -1.14 14.12
CA ARG A 109 -4.82 0.21 13.64
C ARG A 109 -4.67 1.26 14.73
N GLY A 110 -4.50 2.52 14.32
CA GLY A 110 -4.35 3.65 15.24
C GLY A 110 -2.98 3.77 15.92
N LEU A 111 -2.02 2.91 15.58
CA LEU A 111 -0.68 2.86 16.17
C LEU A 111 0.42 3.48 15.30
N GLY A 112 0.07 4.25 14.26
CA GLY A 112 1.04 4.91 13.38
C GLY A 112 1.68 4.01 12.32
N ILE A 113 1.26 2.73 12.20
CA ILE A 113 1.86 1.76 11.26
C ILE A 113 1.65 2.18 9.81
N ALA A 114 0.44 2.64 9.43
CA ALA A 114 0.19 3.11 8.08
C ALA A 114 1.06 4.32 7.72
N ASP A 115 1.24 5.27 8.64
CA ASP A 115 2.11 6.44 8.46
C ASP A 115 3.57 6.00 8.25
N ALA A 116 4.04 4.99 9.00
CA ALA A 116 5.39 4.44 8.85
C ALA A 116 5.60 3.69 7.52
N LEU A 117 4.61 2.89 7.09
CA LEU A 117 4.60 2.21 5.79
C LEU A 117 4.67 3.21 4.63
N LEU A 118 3.81 4.23 4.66
CA LEU A 118 3.81 5.29 3.64
C LEU A 118 5.16 6.03 3.61
N THR A 119 5.73 6.33 4.78
CA THR A 119 7.04 6.97 4.87
C THR A 119 8.12 6.11 4.24
N ALA A 120 8.14 4.80 4.49
CA ALA A 120 9.11 3.89 3.88
C ALA A 120 9.00 3.87 2.34
N CYS A 121 7.78 3.85 1.78
CA CYS A 121 7.55 3.96 0.35
C CYS A 121 8.05 5.29 -0.22
N LEU A 122 7.78 6.40 0.47
CA LEU A 122 8.21 7.74 0.03
C LEU A 122 9.73 7.92 0.10
N ASP A 123 10.39 7.33 1.09
CA ASP A 123 11.86 7.34 1.15
C ASP A 123 12.47 6.53 0.00
N TRP A 124 11.93 5.35 -0.29
CA TRP A 124 12.32 4.56 -1.46
C TRP A 124 12.17 5.35 -2.76
N ALA A 125 11.04 6.04 -2.91
CA ALA A 125 10.73 6.86 -4.08
C ALA A 125 11.71 8.03 -4.25
N ARG A 126 12.01 8.73 -3.14
CA ARG A 126 12.96 9.88 -3.12
C ARG A 126 14.36 9.46 -3.54
N GLU A 127 14.87 8.34 -3.03
CA GLU A 127 16.18 7.79 -3.40
C GLU A 127 16.30 7.48 -4.90
N ARG A 128 15.16 7.34 -5.61
CA ARG A 128 15.09 7.00 -7.03
C ARG A 128 14.62 8.15 -7.93
N GLY A 129 14.64 9.39 -7.40
CA GLY A 129 14.31 10.58 -8.15
C GLY A 129 12.83 10.75 -8.50
N VAL A 130 11.95 10.06 -7.77
CA VAL A 130 10.49 10.32 -7.84
C VAL A 130 10.23 11.67 -7.16
N THR A 131 9.49 12.54 -7.83
CA THR A 131 9.18 13.89 -7.33
C THR A 131 7.73 14.04 -6.90
N ILE A 132 6.85 13.11 -7.30
CA ILE A 132 5.43 13.11 -6.93
C ILE A 132 4.91 11.68 -6.70
N ALA A 133 4.27 11.46 -5.56
CA ALA A 133 3.52 10.23 -5.25
C ALA A 133 2.03 10.50 -5.30
N LYS A 134 1.27 9.54 -5.82
CA LYS A 134 -0.19 9.63 -6.02
C LYS A 134 -0.87 8.40 -5.44
N LEU A 135 -2.13 8.54 -5.05
CA LEU A 135 -3.01 7.43 -4.64
C LEU A 135 -4.47 7.78 -4.91
N GLY A 136 -5.30 6.75 -5.03
CA GLY A 136 -6.76 6.85 -4.97
C GLY A 136 -7.27 6.33 -3.61
N VAL A 137 -8.36 6.90 -3.14
CA VAL A 137 -9.04 6.44 -1.93
C VAL A 137 -10.54 6.65 -2.06
N VAL A 138 -11.34 5.61 -1.79
CA VAL A 138 -12.80 5.75 -1.83
C VAL A 138 -13.27 6.84 -0.86
N THR A 139 -14.20 7.67 -1.33
CA THR A 139 -14.69 8.85 -0.60
C THR A 139 -15.27 8.53 0.79
N THR A 140 -15.73 7.30 0.98
CA THR A 140 -16.28 6.80 2.24
C THR A 140 -15.23 6.34 3.26
N ASN A 141 -13.96 6.16 2.85
CA ASN A 141 -12.88 5.70 3.74
C ASN A 141 -12.23 6.87 4.50
N THR A 142 -13.01 7.52 5.38
CA THR A 142 -12.55 8.66 6.19
C THR A 142 -11.27 8.38 6.99
N PRO A 143 -11.06 7.20 7.62
CA PRO A 143 -9.81 6.91 8.32
C PRO A 143 -8.58 6.96 7.41
N ALA A 144 -8.65 6.38 6.21
CA ALA A 144 -7.55 6.40 5.25
C ALA A 144 -7.30 7.83 4.72
N ILE A 145 -8.35 8.57 4.37
CA ILE A 145 -8.24 9.97 3.92
C ILE A 145 -7.50 10.82 4.96
N ARG A 146 -7.85 10.68 6.25
CA ARG A 146 -7.16 11.38 7.34
C ARG A 146 -5.70 10.96 7.49
N CYS A 147 -5.40 9.67 7.32
CA CYS A 147 -4.03 9.16 7.34
C CYS A 147 -3.21 9.79 6.22
N TYR A 148 -3.70 9.77 4.99
CA TYR A 148 -3.01 10.35 3.83
C TYR A 148 -2.80 11.86 3.97
N ALA A 149 -3.81 12.58 4.47
CA ALA A 149 -3.69 14.01 4.74
C ALA A 149 -2.60 14.33 5.78
N ARG A 150 -2.51 13.56 6.88
CA ARG A 150 -1.40 13.68 7.85
C ARG A 150 -0.04 13.39 7.23
N CYS A 151 0.01 12.44 6.30
CA CYS A 151 1.22 12.15 5.53
C CYS A 151 1.51 13.18 4.43
N GLY A 152 0.77 14.29 4.36
CA GLY A 152 1.01 15.41 3.44
C GLY A 152 0.41 15.24 2.04
N PHE A 153 -0.43 14.23 1.82
CA PHE A 153 -1.18 14.12 0.57
C PHE A 153 -2.34 15.11 0.53
N GLN A 154 -2.53 15.74 -0.63
CA GLN A 154 -3.59 16.69 -0.90
C GLN A 154 -4.49 16.19 -2.03
N VAL A 155 -5.79 16.44 -1.92
CA VAL A 155 -6.75 16.11 -2.98
C VAL A 155 -6.51 17.00 -4.20
N TYR A 156 -6.38 16.38 -5.37
CA TYR A 156 -6.27 17.09 -6.65
C TYR A 156 -7.38 16.74 -7.63
N GLY A 157 -8.21 15.75 -7.32
CA GLY A 157 -9.30 15.32 -8.19
C GLY A 157 -10.28 14.37 -7.51
N LEU A 158 -11.40 14.15 -8.18
CA LEU A 158 -12.40 13.13 -7.86
C LEU A 158 -12.62 12.28 -9.11
N GLU A 159 -12.52 10.98 -8.96
CA GLU A 159 -12.82 10.02 -10.02
C GLU A 159 -14.14 9.32 -9.68
N PRO A 160 -15.20 9.50 -10.52
CA PRO A 160 -16.51 8.94 -10.24
C PRO A 160 -16.59 7.47 -10.61
N LYS A 161 -17.34 6.69 -9.80
CA LYS A 161 -17.72 5.29 -10.07
C LYS A 161 -16.55 4.35 -10.34
N VAL A 162 -15.45 4.50 -9.62
CA VAL A 162 -14.23 3.68 -9.80
C VAL A 162 -14.46 2.24 -9.36
N ILE A 163 -15.19 2.04 -8.25
CA ILE A 163 -15.47 0.70 -7.73
C ILE A 163 -16.97 0.45 -7.79
N TYR A 164 -17.34 -0.74 -8.27
CA TYR A 164 -18.70 -1.26 -8.19
C TYR A 164 -18.70 -2.49 -7.28
N TYR A 165 -19.41 -2.41 -6.16
CA TYR A 165 -19.49 -3.50 -5.20
C TYR A 165 -20.88 -3.54 -4.52
N GLY A 166 -21.45 -4.72 -4.39
CA GLY A 166 -22.74 -4.91 -3.72
C GLY A 166 -23.89 -4.09 -4.32
N GLY A 167 -23.88 -3.80 -5.63
CA GLY A 167 -24.91 -3.00 -6.31
C GLY A 167 -24.70 -1.49 -6.20
N VAL A 168 -23.60 -1.02 -5.58
CA VAL A 168 -23.31 0.39 -5.34
C VAL A 168 -22.02 0.79 -6.07
N PHE A 169 -22.02 2.00 -6.66
CA PHE A 169 -20.82 2.63 -7.17
C PHE A 169 -20.15 3.49 -6.10
N TYR A 170 -18.82 3.44 -6.06
CA TYR A 170 -18.00 4.24 -5.15
C TYR A 170 -17.05 5.13 -5.95
N ASP A 171 -17.00 6.40 -5.56
CA ASP A 171 -16.08 7.39 -6.12
C ASP A 171 -14.76 7.39 -5.33
N GLU A 172 -13.66 7.80 -5.97
CA GLU A 172 -12.36 7.97 -5.32
C GLU A 172 -11.91 9.42 -5.31
N LEU A 173 -11.36 9.85 -4.17
CA LEU A 173 -10.50 11.03 -4.12
C LEU A 173 -9.14 10.66 -4.67
N LEU A 174 -8.67 11.43 -5.63
CA LEU A 174 -7.31 11.37 -6.14
C LEU A 174 -6.44 12.30 -5.30
N MET A 175 -5.44 11.74 -4.64
CA MET A 175 -4.56 12.50 -3.76
C MET A 175 -3.10 12.41 -4.23
N ALA A 176 -2.37 13.50 -4.07
CA ALA A 176 -0.96 13.57 -4.44
C ALA A 176 -0.13 14.30 -3.39
N ARG A 177 1.18 13.97 -3.36
CA ARG A 177 2.17 14.59 -2.50
C ARG A 177 3.49 14.73 -3.25
N ALA A 178 4.18 15.88 -3.08
CA ALA A 178 5.59 16.01 -3.46
C ALA A 178 6.47 15.11 -2.57
N VAL A 179 7.50 14.50 -3.16
CA VAL A 179 8.41 13.52 -2.52
C VAL A 179 9.78 14.14 -2.27
#